data_cbf96aaad40940cc31192c98c24d8003
#
_entry.id   cbf96aaad40940cc31192c98c24d8003
#
_cell.length_a   1.000
_cell.length_b   1.000
_cell.length_c   1.000
_cell.angle_alpha   90.00
_cell.angle_beta   90.00
_cell.angle_gamma   90.00
#
_symmetry.space_group_name_H-M   'P 1'
#
loop_
_entity.id
_entity.type
_entity.pdbx_description
1 polymer ?
#
loop_
_entity_poly.entity_id
_entity_poly.type
_entity_poly.pdbx_seq_one_letter_code
_entity_poly.pdbx_strand_id
1 'polypeptide(L)'
;MKSVRLAKPWRRKNCARRFNGLCGDDFYLHDGPLLIEHAPGTAFPTAEIDHLAITPFGVFVFETKNWSGRIAPSNCTAMLRRIAPNGKADERRSPIEQNRSKIRFLREQLPAMWPVAGAGLFVSPEVVLHPELPTDLLALGDLPHWLRSKRAEYTGRSTVDVARAREAVLMYADASTEGFTAHKVRAKTQYR
;
A
#
# COMPACT_ATOMS: atom_id res chain seq x y z
N MET A 1 -8.15 -21.27 -13.45
CA MET A 1 -7.12 -20.51 -12.76
C MET A 1 -6.86 -19.22 -13.53
N LYS A 2 -7.45 -18.07 -13.13
CA LYS A 2 -7.15 -16.78 -13.76
C LYS A 2 -5.94 -16.20 -13.02
N SER A 3 -4.78 -16.22 -13.66
CA SER A 3 -3.60 -15.45 -13.24
C SER A 3 -4.02 -14.01 -13.00
N VAL A 4 -3.86 -13.53 -11.77
CA VAL A 4 -3.97 -12.11 -11.45
C VAL A 4 -2.77 -11.43 -12.13
N ARG A 5 -2.96 -10.99 -13.37
CA ARG A 5 -1.99 -10.09 -14.02
C ARG A 5 -1.97 -8.81 -13.19
N LEU A 6 -0.84 -8.54 -12.55
CA LEU A 6 -0.55 -7.26 -11.92
C LEU A 6 -1.02 -6.14 -12.85
N ALA A 7 -1.81 -5.24 -12.30
CA ALA A 7 -2.40 -4.15 -13.06
C ALA A 7 -1.30 -3.36 -13.77
N LYS A 8 -1.34 -3.30 -15.10
CA LYS A 8 -0.39 -2.60 -15.98
C LYS A 8 -0.06 -1.13 -15.60
N PRO A 9 -0.93 -0.39 -14.84
CA PRO A 9 -0.64 1.00 -14.45
C PRO A 9 0.50 1.17 -13.45
N TRP A 10 0.76 0.20 -12.55
CA TRP A 10 1.88 0.25 -11.63
C TRP A 10 3.16 -0.32 -12.26
N ARG A 11 3.52 0.14 -13.45
CA ARG A 11 4.83 -0.19 -13.98
C ARG A 11 5.87 0.68 -13.29
N ARG A 12 6.94 0.05 -12.76
CA ARG A 12 8.09 0.69 -12.10
C ARG A 12 8.52 2.00 -12.78
N LYS A 13 8.60 2.03 -14.12
CA LYS A 13 8.97 3.22 -14.88
C LYS A 13 8.02 4.41 -14.70
N ASN A 14 6.72 4.18 -14.59
CA ASN A 14 5.73 5.26 -14.42
C ASN A 14 5.66 5.77 -12.99
N CYS A 15 5.88 4.90 -12.02
CA CYS A 15 5.94 5.28 -10.61
C CYS A 15 7.28 5.94 -10.28
N ALA A 16 8.40 5.39 -10.72
CA ALA A 16 9.72 5.99 -10.51
C ALA A 16 9.77 7.45 -10.97
N ARG A 17 9.18 7.82 -12.10
CA ARG A 17 9.10 9.22 -12.57
C ARG A 17 8.37 10.13 -11.58
N ARG A 18 7.36 9.63 -10.87
CA ARG A 18 6.59 10.40 -9.89
C ARG A 18 7.40 10.67 -8.62
N PHE A 19 8.23 9.73 -8.21
CA PHE A 19 9.15 9.88 -7.07
C PHE A 19 10.38 10.69 -7.45
N ASN A 20 10.95 10.50 -8.64
CA ASN A 20 12.11 11.25 -9.13
C ASN A 20 11.87 12.76 -9.07
N GLY A 21 10.72 13.25 -9.51
CA GLY A 21 10.35 14.68 -9.40
C GLY A 21 10.27 15.24 -7.98
N LEU A 22 10.22 14.38 -6.95
CA LEU A 22 10.13 14.77 -5.53
C LEU A 22 11.42 14.53 -4.75
N CYS A 23 12.14 13.47 -5.07
CA CYS A 23 13.29 12.97 -4.30
C CYS A 23 14.59 12.95 -5.12
N GLY A 24 14.57 13.33 -6.40
CA GLY A 24 15.67 13.03 -7.30
C GLY A 24 15.84 11.52 -7.40
N ASP A 25 17.06 11.02 -7.27
CA ASP A 25 17.36 9.60 -7.30
C ASP A 25 17.38 8.95 -5.90
N ASP A 26 17.15 9.75 -4.84
CA ASP A 26 17.17 9.28 -3.45
C ASP A 26 15.79 8.72 -3.04
N PHE A 27 15.46 7.56 -3.57
CA PHE A 27 14.29 6.78 -3.15
C PHE A 27 14.46 5.30 -3.51
N TYR A 28 13.71 4.45 -2.82
CA TYR A 28 13.61 3.03 -3.11
C TYR A 28 12.16 2.64 -3.39
N LEU A 29 11.91 1.94 -4.49
CA LEU A 29 10.65 1.28 -4.79
C LEU A 29 10.90 -0.23 -4.82
N HIS A 30 10.20 -0.97 -3.96
CA HIS A 30 10.27 -2.43 -4.01
C HIS A 30 9.59 -2.95 -5.28
N ASP A 31 10.24 -3.88 -5.94
CA ASP A 31 9.77 -4.46 -7.20
C ASP A 31 8.94 -5.71 -6.93
N GLY A 32 7.64 -5.55 -6.85
CA GLY A 32 6.69 -6.61 -6.56
C GLY A 32 6.16 -6.61 -5.15
N PRO A 33 5.31 -7.58 -4.83
CA PRO A 33 4.78 -7.74 -3.48
C PRO A 33 5.86 -8.22 -2.52
N LEU A 34 5.70 -7.84 -1.24
CA LEU A 34 6.60 -8.18 -0.15
C LEU A 34 5.80 -8.80 0.98
N LEU A 35 6.19 -9.97 1.47
CA LEU A 35 5.61 -10.53 2.69
C LEU A 35 6.36 -10.03 3.92
N ILE A 36 5.62 -9.66 4.94
CA ILE A 36 6.16 -9.39 6.28
C ILE A 36 5.54 -10.35 7.29
N GLU A 37 6.34 -10.84 8.23
CA GLU A 37 5.86 -11.64 9.35
C GLU A 37 5.46 -10.71 10.49
N HIS A 38 4.21 -10.22 10.45
CA HIS A 38 3.73 -9.19 11.37
C HIS A 38 3.05 -9.72 12.64
N ALA A 39 2.75 -11.01 12.70
CA ALA A 39 2.03 -11.63 13.82
C ALA A 39 2.38 -13.12 13.97
N PRO A 40 3.66 -13.45 14.29
CA PRO A 40 4.12 -14.84 14.44
C PRO A 40 3.30 -15.58 15.49
N GLY A 41 3.03 -16.85 15.25
CA GLY A 41 2.23 -17.70 16.16
C GLY A 41 0.71 -17.51 16.07
N THR A 42 0.21 -16.60 15.24
CA THR A 42 -1.22 -16.39 15.01
C THR A 42 -1.73 -17.16 13.78
N ALA A 43 -3.05 -17.18 13.60
CA ALA A 43 -3.66 -17.76 12.39
C ALA A 43 -3.23 -17.03 11.09
N PHE A 44 -2.82 -15.74 11.20
CA PHE A 44 -2.37 -14.90 10.10
C PHE A 44 -0.98 -14.31 10.39
N PRO A 45 0.08 -15.14 10.36
CA PRO A 45 1.42 -14.68 10.74
C PRO A 45 2.00 -13.68 9.74
N THR A 46 1.58 -13.74 8.47
CA THR A 46 2.14 -12.95 7.38
C THR A 46 1.11 -12.04 6.74
N ALA A 47 1.55 -10.85 6.31
CA ALA A 47 0.78 -9.93 5.48
C ALA A 47 1.56 -9.57 4.21
N GLU A 48 0.85 -9.47 3.09
CA GLU A 48 1.42 -9.04 1.81
C GLU A 48 1.32 -7.52 1.69
N ILE A 49 2.43 -6.86 1.41
CA ILE A 49 2.52 -5.46 0.99
C ILE A 49 2.54 -5.44 -0.54
N ASP A 50 1.53 -4.85 -1.19
CA ASP A 50 1.48 -4.78 -2.64
C ASP A 50 2.64 -3.95 -3.20
N HIS A 51 2.90 -2.77 -2.60
CA HIS A 51 3.99 -1.90 -3.00
C HIS A 51 4.55 -1.15 -1.77
N LEU A 52 5.88 -1.05 -1.74
CA LEU A 52 6.62 -0.32 -0.73
C LEU A 52 7.46 0.77 -1.40
N ALA A 53 7.38 1.98 -0.87
CA ALA A 53 8.29 3.07 -1.24
C ALA A 53 9.01 3.61 0.00
N ILE A 54 10.30 3.88 -0.14
CA ILE A 54 11.11 4.54 0.89
C ILE A 54 11.68 5.81 0.28
N THR A 55 11.53 6.92 0.99
CA THR A 55 11.94 8.26 0.57
C THR A 55 12.66 8.97 1.71
N PRO A 56 13.35 10.09 1.46
CA PRO A 56 13.97 10.89 2.53
C PRO A 56 13.00 11.43 3.58
N PHE A 57 11.69 11.34 3.35
CA PHE A 57 10.64 11.84 4.24
C PHE A 57 9.67 10.75 4.75
N GLY A 58 9.97 9.49 4.52
CA GLY A 58 9.20 8.39 5.11
C GLY A 58 9.19 7.08 4.34
N VAL A 59 8.62 6.07 5.00
CA VAL A 59 8.35 4.72 4.47
C VAL A 59 6.86 4.62 4.16
N PHE A 60 6.50 4.26 2.94
CA PHE A 60 5.12 4.26 2.46
C PHE A 60 4.68 2.88 1.98
N VAL A 61 3.54 2.42 2.52
CA VAL A 61 2.91 1.15 2.17
C VAL A 61 1.66 1.44 1.34
N PHE A 62 1.58 0.88 0.14
CA PHE A 62 0.42 1.05 -0.73
C PHE A 62 -0.32 -0.27 -0.93
N GLU A 63 -1.64 -0.21 -0.77
CA GLU A 63 -2.57 -1.28 -1.14
C GLU A 63 -3.28 -0.85 -2.43
N THR A 64 -3.19 -1.66 -3.48
CA THR A 64 -3.74 -1.31 -4.80
C THR A 64 -5.05 -2.01 -5.08
N LYS A 65 -6.00 -1.28 -5.65
CA LYS A 65 -7.30 -1.81 -6.07
C LYS A 65 -7.62 -1.42 -7.51
N ASN A 66 -7.87 -2.41 -8.34
CA ASN A 66 -8.35 -2.19 -9.71
C ASN A 66 -9.89 -2.23 -9.75
N TRP A 67 -10.53 -1.27 -9.03
CA TRP A 67 -11.97 -1.15 -9.00
C TRP A 67 -12.41 0.00 -9.90
N SER A 68 -13.34 -0.27 -10.79
CA SER A 68 -14.04 0.72 -11.60
C SER A 68 -15.35 1.15 -10.93
N GLY A 69 -15.86 2.32 -11.31
CA GLY A 69 -17.11 2.89 -10.81
C GLY A 69 -16.89 3.81 -9.61
N ARG A 70 -17.98 4.12 -8.89
CA ARG A 70 -17.96 5.06 -7.78
C ARG A 70 -17.61 4.34 -6.46
N ILE A 71 -16.68 4.91 -5.72
CA ILE A 71 -16.30 4.45 -4.38
C ILE A 71 -16.77 5.51 -3.38
N ALA A 72 -17.52 5.09 -2.39
CA ALA A 72 -18.14 5.97 -1.39
C ALA A 72 -17.90 5.40 0.03
N PRO A 73 -18.10 6.22 1.08
CA PRO A 73 -18.14 5.76 2.45
C PRO A 73 -19.20 4.67 2.63
N SER A 74 -18.96 3.77 3.56
CA SER A 74 -19.91 2.78 4.06
C SER A 74 -20.31 3.11 5.49
N ASN A 75 -21.40 2.53 5.97
CA ASN A 75 -21.80 2.61 7.39
C ASN A 75 -20.77 1.95 8.32
N CYS A 76 -19.94 1.06 7.81
CA CYS A 76 -18.82 0.46 8.52
C CYS A 76 -17.52 1.11 8.07
N THR A 77 -16.76 1.72 8.98
CA THR A 77 -15.49 2.40 8.69
C THR A 77 -14.42 1.48 8.10
N ALA A 78 -14.51 0.18 8.35
CA ALA A 78 -13.61 -0.81 7.77
C ALA A 78 -13.95 -1.17 6.32
N MET A 79 -15.11 -0.73 5.82
CA MET A 79 -15.64 -1.06 4.51
C MET A 79 -15.79 0.18 3.64
N LEU A 80 -15.84 -0.03 2.33
CA LEU A 80 -16.17 0.96 1.32
C LEU A 80 -17.31 0.44 0.46
N ARG A 81 -18.24 1.30 0.13
CA ARG A 81 -19.32 1.00 -0.81
C ARG A 81 -18.83 1.27 -2.24
N ARG A 82 -18.80 0.25 -3.07
CA ARG A 82 -18.52 0.37 -4.49
C ARG A 82 -19.80 0.27 -5.28
N ILE A 83 -20.02 1.21 -6.19
CA ILE A 83 -21.10 1.20 -7.19
C ILE A 83 -20.42 0.98 -8.54
N ALA A 84 -20.56 -0.21 -9.08
CA ALA A 84 -19.98 -0.58 -10.38
C ALA A 84 -20.63 0.21 -11.53
N PRO A 85 -20.00 0.31 -12.72
CA PRO A 85 -20.58 1.02 -13.88
C PRO A 85 -21.95 0.53 -14.32
N ASN A 86 -22.28 -0.74 -14.05
CA ASN A 86 -23.60 -1.33 -14.32
C ASN A 86 -24.63 -1.08 -13.20
N GLY A 87 -24.34 -0.20 -12.24
CA GLY A 87 -25.22 0.15 -11.12
C GLY A 87 -25.22 -0.83 -9.95
N LYS A 88 -24.58 -2.00 -10.06
CA LYS A 88 -24.51 -2.96 -8.96
C LYS A 88 -23.63 -2.42 -7.84
N ALA A 89 -24.19 -2.39 -6.62
CA ALA A 89 -23.45 -1.99 -5.42
C ALA A 89 -22.97 -3.21 -4.63
N ASP A 90 -21.74 -3.13 -4.10
CA ASP A 90 -21.15 -4.12 -3.21
C ASP A 90 -20.30 -3.42 -2.13
N GLU A 91 -20.19 -4.06 -0.96
CA GLU A 91 -19.33 -3.63 0.13
C GLU A 91 -17.97 -4.33 0.02
N ARG A 92 -16.91 -3.56 0.22
CA ARG A 92 -15.53 -4.06 0.12
C ARG A 92 -14.67 -3.53 1.25
N ARG A 93 -13.77 -4.39 1.74
CA ARG A 93 -12.82 -3.98 2.77
C ARG A 93 -11.95 -2.83 2.29
N SER A 94 -11.85 -1.78 3.13
CA SER A 94 -11.04 -0.60 2.84
C SER A 94 -9.56 -0.95 2.71
N PRO A 95 -8.84 -0.41 1.70
CA PRO A 95 -7.39 -0.54 1.58
C PRO A 95 -6.64 0.02 2.79
N ILE A 96 -7.15 1.07 3.44
CA ILE A 96 -6.57 1.61 4.68
C ILE A 96 -6.60 0.55 5.79
N GLU A 97 -7.74 -0.14 5.95
CA GLU A 97 -7.86 -1.22 6.94
C GLU A 97 -6.95 -2.41 6.62
N GLN A 98 -6.74 -2.70 5.34
CA GLN A 98 -5.83 -3.77 4.93
C GLN A 98 -4.36 -3.41 5.23
N ASN A 99 -4.00 -2.13 5.21
CA ASN A 99 -2.65 -1.66 5.52
C ASN A 99 -2.40 -1.47 7.03
N ARG A 100 -3.44 -1.40 7.87
CA ARG A 100 -3.32 -1.03 9.29
C ARG A 100 -2.29 -1.88 10.05
N SER A 101 -2.37 -3.21 9.94
CA SER A 101 -1.44 -4.11 10.62
C SER A 101 -0.01 -4.00 10.11
N LYS A 102 0.16 -3.84 8.80
CA LYS A 102 1.45 -3.69 8.14
C LYS A 102 2.17 -2.41 8.61
N ILE A 103 1.43 -1.29 8.63
CA ILE A 103 1.95 0.02 9.07
C ILE A 103 2.31 -0.03 10.56
N ARG A 104 1.44 -0.62 11.40
CA ARG A 104 1.72 -0.78 12.82
C ARG A 104 2.99 -1.58 13.04
N PHE A 105 3.11 -2.74 12.42
CA PHE A 105 4.31 -3.57 12.51
C PHE A 105 5.58 -2.81 12.11
N LEU A 106 5.58 -2.14 10.94
CA LEU A 106 6.74 -1.39 10.49
C LEU A 106 7.10 -0.23 11.43
N ARG A 107 6.11 0.44 12.05
CA ARG A 107 6.35 1.47 13.07
C ARG A 107 7.00 0.93 14.34
N GLU A 108 6.69 -0.31 14.71
CA GLU A 108 7.27 -0.98 15.88
C GLU A 108 8.71 -1.46 15.61
N GLN A 109 9.02 -1.76 14.34
CA GLN A 109 10.34 -2.32 13.95
C GLN A 109 11.33 -1.23 13.49
N LEU A 110 10.86 -0.10 13.00
CA LEU A 110 11.71 0.95 12.46
C LEU A 110 11.95 2.05 13.49
N PRO A 111 13.07 2.81 13.39
CA PRO A 111 13.31 3.97 14.25
C PRO A 111 12.11 4.92 14.30
N ALA A 112 11.69 5.32 15.50
CA ALA A 112 10.50 6.16 15.72
C ALA A 112 10.54 7.50 14.96
N MET A 113 11.74 7.97 14.60
CA MET A 113 11.93 9.19 13.81
C MET A 113 11.64 9.01 12.32
N TRP A 114 11.48 7.78 11.83
CA TRP A 114 11.15 7.51 10.44
C TRP A 114 9.63 7.34 10.29
N PRO A 115 8.93 8.30 9.68
CA PRO A 115 7.50 8.18 9.50
C PRO A 115 7.14 6.97 8.65
N VAL A 116 6.16 6.20 9.10
CA VAL A 116 5.56 5.12 8.32
C VAL A 116 4.10 5.46 8.08
N ALA A 117 3.70 5.56 6.83
CA ALA A 117 2.33 5.83 6.43
C ALA A 117 1.88 4.88 5.31
N GLY A 118 0.61 4.93 4.95
CA GLY A 118 0.12 4.12 3.85
C GLY A 118 -1.09 4.75 3.18
N ALA A 119 -1.33 4.32 1.95
CA ALA A 119 -2.48 4.75 1.18
C ALA A 119 -3.11 3.59 0.40
N GLY A 120 -4.41 3.72 0.13
CA GLY A 120 -5.12 2.90 -0.83
C GLY A 120 -5.11 3.55 -2.20
N LEU A 121 -4.56 2.85 -3.20
CA LEU A 121 -4.46 3.34 -4.56
C LEU A 121 -5.47 2.66 -5.47
N PHE A 122 -6.37 3.44 -6.05
CA PHE A 122 -7.28 2.96 -7.09
C PHE A 122 -6.65 3.20 -8.46
N VAL A 123 -6.34 2.11 -9.16
CA VAL A 123 -5.57 2.15 -10.42
C VAL A 123 -6.45 2.08 -11.67
N SER A 124 -7.75 1.85 -11.54
CA SER A 124 -8.69 1.91 -12.65
C SER A 124 -8.85 3.35 -13.14
N PRO A 125 -8.75 3.63 -14.44
CA PRO A 125 -9.03 4.97 -14.97
C PRO A 125 -10.49 5.41 -14.84
N GLU A 126 -11.39 4.43 -14.60
CA GLU A 126 -12.85 4.67 -14.48
C GLU A 126 -13.29 4.79 -13.01
N VAL A 127 -12.35 4.95 -12.07
CA VAL A 127 -12.70 5.13 -10.67
C VAL A 127 -13.11 6.57 -10.39
N VAL A 128 -14.18 6.75 -9.65
CA VAL A 128 -14.63 8.05 -9.13
C VAL A 128 -14.69 7.94 -7.60
N LEU A 129 -13.86 8.70 -6.92
CA LEU A 129 -13.82 8.71 -5.45
C LEU A 129 -14.78 9.77 -4.91
N HIS A 130 -15.57 9.40 -3.90
CA HIS A 130 -16.45 10.33 -3.20
C HIS A 130 -15.60 11.33 -2.38
N PRO A 131 -15.94 12.63 -2.35
CA PRO A 131 -15.12 13.65 -1.68
C PRO A 131 -15.01 13.47 -0.15
N GLU A 132 -15.95 12.78 0.48
CA GLU A 132 -15.91 12.49 1.92
C GLU A 132 -15.02 11.30 2.29
N LEU A 133 -14.37 10.66 1.32
CA LEU A 133 -13.41 9.60 1.62
C LEU A 133 -12.14 10.18 2.25
N PRO A 134 -11.46 9.41 3.14
CA PRO A 134 -10.17 9.80 3.66
C PRO A 134 -9.16 10.14 2.56
N THR A 135 -8.33 11.15 2.80
CA THR A 135 -7.31 11.61 1.85
C THR A 135 -6.22 10.59 1.53
N ASP A 136 -6.10 9.54 2.35
CA ASP A 136 -5.22 8.39 2.08
C ASP A 136 -5.86 7.34 1.14
N LEU A 137 -7.08 7.59 0.63
CA LEU A 137 -7.70 6.84 -0.47
C LEU A 137 -7.65 7.70 -1.74
N LEU A 138 -6.83 7.35 -2.70
CA LEU A 138 -6.54 8.19 -3.87
C LEU A 138 -6.63 7.42 -5.19
N ALA A 139 -7.03 8.11 -6.24
CA ALA A 139 -6.78 7.64 -7.59
C ALA A 139 -5.27 7.72 -7.89
N LEU A 140 -4.77 6.85 -8.76
CA LEU A 140 -3.34 6.81 -9.09
C LEU A 140 -2.81 8.16 -9.60
N GLY A 141 -3.66 8.98 -10.21
CA GLY A 141 -3.32 10.34 -10.66
C GLY A 141 -2.93 11.28 -9.52
N ASP A 142 -3.52 11.10 -8.34
CA ASP A 142 -3.36 11.98 -7.19
C ASP A 142 -2.13 11.64 -6.33
N LEU A 143 -1.48 10.50 -6.58
CA LEU A 143 -0.30 10.06 -5.83
C LEU A 143 0.81 11.13 -5.72
N PRO A 144 1.18 11.89 -6.77
CA PRO A 144 2.19 12.93 -6.63
C PRO A 144 1.78 14.08 -5.69
N HIS A 145 0.49 14.42 -5.65
CA HIS A 145 -0.02 15.42 -4.73
C HIS A 145 0.04 14.91 -3.28
N TRP A 146 -0.42 13.71 -3.03
CA TRP A 146 -0.35 13.06 -1.72
C TRP A 146 1.09 12.96 -1.21
N LEU A 147 2.04 12.56 -2.05
CA LEU A 147 3.46 12.51 -1.66
C LEU A 147 4.04 13.90 -1.33
N ARG A 148 3.63 14.96 -2.05
CA ARG A 148 4.02 16.34 -1.69
C ARG A 148 3.48 16.74 -0.33
N SER A 149 2.23 16.39 -0.01
CA SER A 149 1.65 16.64 1.32
C SER A 149 2.44 15.92 2.41
N LYS A 150 2.77 14.63 2.21
CA LYS A 150 3.58 13.87 3.17
C LYS A 150 4.99 14.45 3.35
N ARG A 151 5.60 14.94 2.28
CA ARG A 151 6.87 15.66 2.36
C ARG A 151 6.73 16.97 3.15
N ALA A 152 5.66 17.72 2.95
CA ALA A 152 5.41 18.98 3.69
C ALA A 152 5.10 18.73 5.18
N GLU A 153 4.43 17.61 5.50
CA GLU A 153 4.15 17.19 6.88
C GLU A 153 5.41 16.74 7.63
N TYR A 154 6.46 16.37 6.89
CA TYR A 154 7.69 15.87 7.50
C TYR A 154 8.50 16.99 8.15
N THR A 155 8.54 16.98 9.47
CA THR A 155 9.25 17.97 10.30
C THR A 155 10.53 17.43 10.93
N GLY A 156 11.00 16.28 10.50
CA GLY A 156 12.21 15.63 11.01
C GLY A 156 13.46 16.50 10.82
N ARG A 157 14.34 16.50 11.82
CA ARG A 157 15.61 17.25 11.78
C ARG A 157 16.61 16.70 10.76
N SER A 158 16.49 15.43 10.42
CA SER A 158 17.34 14.72 9.44
C SER A 158 16.46 13.93 8.49
N THR A 159 16.88 13.81 7.25
CA THR A 159 16.21 12.94 6.26
C THR A 159 16.27 11.47 6.69
N VAL A 160 15.28 10.69 6.26
CA VAL A 160 15.33 9.23 6.37
C VAL A 160 16.47 8.73 5.46
N ASP A 161 17.40 7.98 6.02
CA ASP A 161 18.42 7.29 5.23
C ASP A 161 17.74 6.15 4.45
N VAL A 162 17.57 6.34 3.15
CA VAL A 162 16.82 5.42 2.28
C VAL A 162 17.48 4.05 2.23
N ALA A 163 18.82 3.98 2.19
CA ALA A 163 19.56 2.71 2.13
C ALA A 163 19.36 1.91 3.43
N ARG A 164 19.58 2.55 4.58
CA ARG A 164 19.36 1.93 5.90
C ARG A 164 17.91 1.51 6.13
N ALA A 165 16.96 2.36 5.74
CA ALA A 165 15.55 2.04 5.87
C ALA A 165 15.14 0.85 5.00
N ARG A 166 15.71 0.74 3.78
CA ARG A 166 15.55 -0.43 2.93
C ARG A 166 16.06 -1.69 3.60
N GLU A 167 17.30 -1.67 4.11
CA GLU A 167 17.89 -2.82 4.80
C GLU A 167 17.03 -3.23 6.00
N ALA A 168 16.64 -2.28 6.85
CA ALA A 168 15.81 -2.54 8.02
C ALA A 168 14.45 -3.17 7.67
N VAL A 169 13.76 -2.68 6.64
CA VAL A 169 12.50 -3.28 6.21
C VAL A 169 12.71 -4.68 5.65
N LEU A 170 13.75 -4.89 4.83
CA LEU A 170 14.00 -6.17 4.19
C LEU A 170 14.45 -7.26 5.18
N MET A 171 14.96 -6.90 6.35
CA MET A 171 15.25 -7.87 7.43
C MET A 171 13.99 -8.62 7.93
N TYR A 172 12.81 -8.00 7.84
CA TYR A 172 11.52 -8.57 8.25
C TYR A 172 10.70 -9.10 7.08
N ALA A 173 11.27 -9.14 5.89
CA ALA A 173 10.56 -9.44 4.67
C ALA A 173 10.95 -10.82 4.13
N ASP A 174 9.96 -11.55 3.64
CA ASP A 174 10.14 -12.77 2.88
C ASP A 174 9.69 -12.53 1.43
N ALA A 175 10.65 -12.51 0.51
CA ALA A 175 10.39 -12.40 -0.93
C ALA A 175 10.48 -13.76 -1.64
N SER A 176 10.58 -14.87 -0.88
CA SER A 176 10.70 -16.22 -1.42
C SER A 176 9.39 -16.70 -2.07
N THR A 177 9.51 -17.53 -3.10
CA THR A 177 8.37 -18.17 -3.76
C THR A 177 7.62 -19.09 -2.78
N GLU A 178 8.35 -19.74 -1.89
CA GLU A 178 7.82 -20.64 -0.85
C GLU A 178 6.96 -19.88 0.15
N GLY A 179 7.43 -18.73 0.66
CA GLY A 179 6.69 -17.85 1.56
C GLY A 179 5.38 -17.39 0.96
N PHE A 180 5.42 -16.89 -0.29
CA PHE A 180 4.21 -16.49 -1.01
C PHE A 180 3.23 -17.64 -1.25
N THR A 181 3.73 -18.82 -1.57
CA THR A 181 2.89 -20.00 -1.77
C THR A 181 2.18 -20.38 -0.47
N ALA A 182 2.92 -20.45 0.64
CA ALA A 182 2.37 -20.75 1.96
C ALA A 182 1.34 -19.70 2.40
N HIS A 183 1.62 -18.41 2.18
CA HIS A 183 0.67 -17.31 2.46
C HIS A 183 -0.63 -17.48 1.67
N LYS A 184 -0.56 -17.73 0.38
CA LYS A 184 -1.73 -17.93 -0.50
C LYS A 184 -2.56 -19.15 -0.11
N VAL A 185 -1.92 -20.24 0.32
CA VAL A 185 -2.61 -21.45 0.79
C VAL A 185 -3.39 -21.12 2.07
N ARG A 186 -2.75 -20.49 3.05
CA ARG A 186 -3.42 -20.06 4.30
C ARG A 186 -4.62 -19.14 4.03
N ALA A 187 -4.44 -18.12 3.19
CA ALA A 187 -5.52 -17.20 2.83
C ALA A 187 -6.72 -17.90 2.18
N LYS A 188 -6.51 -18.93 1.36
CA LYS A 188 -7.61 -19.69 0.73
C LYS A 188 -8.35 -20.61 1.69
N THR A 189 -7.67 -21.18 2.68
CA THR A 189 -8.28 -22.13 3.64
C THR A 189 -9.26 -21.45 4.58
N GLN A 190 -9.15 -20.14 4.79
CA GLN A 190 -9.96 -19.37 5.74
C GLN A 190 -11.21 -18.71 5.12
N TYR A 191 -11.30 -18.65 3.78
CA TYR A 191 -12.50 -18.14 3.09
C TYR A 191 -13.42 -19.28 2.60
N ARG A 192 -13.22 -20.50 3.09
CA ARG A 192 -14.14 -21.63 2.93
C ARG A 192 -14.90 -21.88 4.24
#